data_8dda56b3668a87bca3b9711a4f1c18c3
#
_entry.id   8dda56b3668a87bca3b9711a4f1c18c3
#
_cell.length_a   1.000
_cell.length_b   1.000
_cell.length_c   1.000
_cell.angle_alpha   90.00
_cell.angle_beta   90.00
_cell.angle_gamma   90.00
#
_symmetry.space_group_name_H-M   'P 1'
#
loop_
_entity.id
_entity.type
_entity.pdbx_description
1 polymer ?
#
loop_
_entity_poly.entity_id
_entity_poly.type
_entity_poly.pdbx_seq_one_letter_code
_entity_poly.pdbx_strand_id
1 'polypeptide(L)'
;MGDEIKLRDDEPHFTFRCVDDTDALDECYRLRFDVYCLERGFLRREDYPSGLEIDEFDIHSLHFAAFNRAGDIVGAIRLVKPNPLGFPLLQHCQLHDEVIPDEIVEISRLAVSKNYRRRAEDDIFGITPEQIITPDPRPEERRRRPEIVLGLYKIIYQESKRRGISHWLAAMERSLVRLLWRYGFSFDAIGPEVDYYGLVTPYITNISEIERDVLAIRPSIFKEFNEGL
;
A
#
# COMPACT_ATOMS: atom_id res chain seq x y z
N MET A 1 -30.79 2.82 35.58
CA MET A 1 -30.44 3.94 34.68
C MET A 1 -28.95 3.75 34.37
N GLY A 2 -28.66 3.00 33.34
CA GLY A 2 -27.29 2.70 32.91
C GLY A 2 -26.86 3.74 31.88
N ASP A 3 -25.79 4.46 32.17
CA ASP A 3 -25.18 5.39 31.25
C ASP A 3 -24.58 4.59 30.08
N GLU A 4 -25.21 4.67 28.92
CA GLU A 4 -24.63 4.27 27.66
C GLU A 4 -23.43 5.21 27.40
N ILE A 5 -22.22 4.67 27.54
CA ILE A 5 -21.02 5.34 27.07
C ILE A 5 -21.10 5.36 25.51
N LYS A 6 -21.61 6.46 24.95
CA LYS A 6 -21.43 6.78 23.54
C LYS A 6 -19.94 6.97 23.30
N LEU A 7 -19.30 5.96 22.73
CA LEU A 7 -17.97 6.10 22.14
C LEU A 7 -18.06 7.23 21.10
N ARG A 8 -17.27 8.28 21.27
CA ARG A 8 -17.13 9.34 20.27
C ARG A 8 -16.49 8.72 19.04
N ASP A 9 -17.23 8.73 17.95
CA ASP A 9 -16.80 8.22 16.63
C ASP A 9 -15.77 9.15 15.93
N ASP A 10 -15.23 10.12 16.67
CA ASP A 10 -14.38 11.18 16.12
C ASP A 10 -12.88 10.84 16.06
N GLU A 11 -12.45 9.71 16.62
CA GLU A 11 -11.04 9.29 16.51
C GLU A 11 -10.80 8.50 15.23
N PRO A 12 -9.73 8.82 14.47
CA PRO A 12 -9.41 8.10 13.25
C PRO A 12 -9.17 6.61 13.56
N HIS A 13 -9.66 5.74 12.68
CA HIS A 13 -9.48 4.30 12.84
C HIS A 13 -8.04 3.86 12.64
N PHE A 14 -7.28 4.63 11.84
CA PHE A 14 -5.89 4.37 11.53
C PHE A 14 -5.07 5.64 11.67
N THR A 15 -3.83 5.47 12.11
CA THR A 15 -2.79 6.49 12.04
C THR A 15 -1.70 6.02 11.07
N PHE A 16 -1.01 6.97 10.44
CA PHE A 16 -0.02 6.69 9.41
C PHE A 16 1.25 7.45 9.72
N ARG A 17 2.41 6.80 9.62
CA ARG A 17 3.69 7.46 9.81
C ARG A 17 4.82 6.80 9.02
N CYS A 18 5.90 7.56 8.81
CA CYS A 18 7.19 7.01 8.45
C CYS A 18 7.73 6.20 9.63
N VAL A 19 8.39 5.10 9.34
CA VAL A 19 8.94 4.16 10.32
C VAL A 19 10.45 4.13 10.15
N ASP A 20 11.17 4.46 11.21
CA ASP A 20 12.65 4.48 11.28
C ASP A 20 13.21 3.80 12.54
N ASP A 21 12.34 3.47 13.50
CA ASP A 21 12.72 2.67 14.67
C ASP A 21 12.76 1.16 14.32
N THR A 22 13.72 0.45 14.91
CA THR A 22 14.01 -0.96 14.58
C THR A 22 12.81 -1.87 14.84
N ASP A 23 12.10 -1.67 15.96
CA ASP A 23 10.99 -2.55 16.34
C ASP A 23 9.83 -2.44 15.35
N ALA A 24 9.45 -1.22 14.96
CA ALA A 24 8.39 -1.02 13.99
C ALA A 24 8.82 -1.42 12.56
N LEU A 25 10.11 -1.30 12.20
CA LEU A 25 10.64 -1.85 10.95
C LEU A 25 10.50 -3.37 10.90
N ASP A 26 10.86 -4.07 11.98
CA ASP A 26 10.73 -5.52 12.07
C ASP A 26 9.26 -5.95 11.99
N GLU A 27 8.33 -5.19 12.57
CA GLU A 27 6.90 -5.45 12.42
C GLU A 27 6.43 -5.25 10.97
N CYS A 28 6.92 -4.23 10.26
CA CYS A 28 6.66 -4.04 8.83
C CYS A 28 7.17 -5.24 8.01
N TYR A 29 8.40 -5.70 8.26
CA TYR A 29 9.00 -6.85 7.59
C TYR A 29 8.27 -8.15 7.90
N ARG A 30 7.75 -8.31 9.12
CA ARG A 30 6.91 -9.45 9.52
C ARG A 30 5.57 -9.42 8.79
N LEU A 31 4.90 -8.26 8.72
CA LEU A 31 3.67 -8.13 7.96
C LEU A 31 3.90 -8.44 6.46
N ARG A 32 5.02 -8.01 5.89
CA ARG A 32 5.42 -8.35 4.52
C ARG A 32 5.63 -9.86 4.36
N PHE A 33 6.33 -10.51 5.28
CA PHE A 33 6.51 -11.96 5.29
C PHE A 33 5.17 -12.69 5.36
N ASP A 34 4.28 -12.29 6.26
CA ASP A 34 2.94 -12.89 6.37
C ASP A 34 2.18 -12.78 5.05
N VAL A 35 2.19 -11.60 4.42
CA VAL A 35 1.45 -11.36 3.18
C VAL A 35 2.11 -12.04 1.99
N TYR A 36 3.40 -11.88 1.78
CA TYR A 36 4.09 -12.34 0.55
C TYR A 36 4.47 -13.82 0.61
N CYS A 37 4.87 -14.33 1.78
CA CYS A 37 5.31 -15.73 1.92
C CYS A 37 4.16 -16.64 2.34
N LEU A 38 3.41 -16.29 3.40
CA LEU A 38 2.44 -17.22 4.00
C LEU A 38 1.06 -17.17 3.32
N GLU A 39 0.58 -15.96 2.98
CA GLU A 39 -0.79 -15.81 2.46
C GLU A 39 -0.87 -15.90 0.95
N ARG A 40 0.08 -15.29 0.24
CA ARG A 40 0.09 -15.22 -1.23
C ARG A 40 0.99 -16.27 -1.87
N GLY A 41 1.97 -16.79 -1.14
CA GLY A 41 2.94 -17.75 -1.67
C GLY A 41 3.80 -17.19 -2.81
N PHE A 42 3.98 -15.89 -2.87
CA PHE A 42 4.78 -15.21 -3.88
C PHE A 42 6.27 -15.38 -3.66
N LEU A 43 6.68 -15.50 -2.40
CA LEU A 43 8.04 -15.70 -1.96
C LEU A 43 8.13 -17.01 -1.16
N ARG A 44 9.25 -17.69 -1.27
CA ARG A 44 9.48 -18.92 -0.52
C ARG A 44 9.80 -18.57 0.93
N ARG A 45 9.03 -19.10 1.86
CA ARG A 45 9.23 -18.85 3.31
C ARG A 45 10.59 -19.31 3.82
N GLU A 46 11.17 -20.31 3.15
CA GLU A 46 12.46 -20.89 3.49
C GLU A 46 13.62 -19.92 3.26
N ASP A 47 13.43 -18.93 2.38
CA ASP A 47 14.42 -17.89 2.09
C ASP A 47 14.45 -16.82 3.21
N TYR A 48 13.46 -16.83 4.12
CA TYR A 48 13.31 -15.88 5.23
C TYR A 48 13.20 -16.59 6.59
N PRO A 49 14.26 -17.27 7.07
CA PRO A 49 14.21 -18.07 8.29
C PRO A 49 13.95 -17.25 9.57
N SER A 50 14.18 -15.94 9.54
CA SER A 50 13.84 -15.02 10.63
C SER A 50 12.33 -14.68 10.71
N GLY A 51 11.55 -15.03 9.67
CA GLY A 51 10.16 -14.58 9.53
C GLY A 51 10.02 -13.09 9.21
N LEU A 52 11.09 -12.47 8.69
CA LEU A 52 11.12 -11.09 8.23
C LEU A 52 11.45 -11.07 6.74
N GLU A 53 10.57 -10.51 5.91
CA GLU A 53 10.83 -10.31 4.48
C GLU A 53 11.63 -9.03 4.30
N ILE A 54 12.92 -9.18 4.05
CA ILE A 54 13.89 -8.09 3.85
C ILE A 54 14.66 -8.37 2.56
N ASP A 55 14.88 -7.33 1.76
CA ASP A 55 15.72 -7.40 0.56
C ASP A 55 16.79 -6.29 0.55
N GLU A 56 17.67 -6.31 -0.45
CA GLU A 56 18.78 -5.36 -0.60
C GLU A 56 18.35 -3.91 -0.82
N PHE A 57 17.10 -3.67 -1.20
CA PHE A 57 16.57 -2.32 -1.41
C PHE A 57 16.06 -1.67 -0.13
N ASP A 58 15.85 -2.42 0.95
CA ASP A 58 15.28 -1.88 2.19
C ASP A 58 16.20 -0.83 2.83
N ILE A 59 17.52 -1.00 2.73
CA ILE A 59 18.50 -0.01 3.23
C ILE A 59 18.46 1.32 2.45
N HIS A 60 17.95 1.31 1.23
CA HIS A 60 17.83 2.49 0.36
C HIS A 60 16.44 3.12 0.39
N SER A 61 15.58 2.66 1.28
CA SER A 61 14.15 2.95 1.26
C SER A 61 13.69 3.78 2.45
N LEU A 62 12.51 4.38 2.30
CA LEU A 62 11.68 4.86 3.40
C LEU A 62 10.54 3.86 3.59
N HIS A 63 10.23 3.57 4.83
CA HIS A 63 9.14 2.67 5.20
C HIS A 63 8.01 3.46 5.83
N PHE A 64 6.78 3.12 5.47
CA PHE A 64 5.59 3.76 6.02
C PHE A 64 4.64 2.68 6.49
N ALA A 65 3.97 2.94 7.61
CA ALA A 65 3.03 2.01 8.19
C ALA A 65 1.70 2.67 8.56
N ALA A 66 0.67 1.85 8.51
CA ALA A 66 -0.66 2.12 9.04
C ALA A 66 -0.83 1.39 10.36
N PHE A 67 -1.20 2.10 11.41
CA PHE A 67 -1.45 1.57 12.75
C PHE A 67 -2.94 1.59 13.04
N ASN A 68 -3.46 0.52 13.64
CA ASN A 68 -4.81 0.50 14.18
C ASN A 68 -4.89 1.24 15.53
N ARG A 69 -6.09 1.31 16.13
CA ARG A 69 -6.30 1.94 17.44
C ARG A 69 -5.56 1.23 18.60
N ALA A 70 -5.18 -0.03 18.44
CA ALA A 70 -4.40 -0.78 19.43
C ALA A 70 -2.88 -0.54 19.29
N GLY A 71 -2.47 0.14 18.24
CA GLY A 71 -1.05 0.38 17.93
C GLY A 71 -0.41 -0.70 17.08
N ASP A 72 -1.18 -1.72 16.62
CA ASP A 72 -0.64 -2.77 15.74
C ASP A 72 -0.46 -2.26 14.32
N ILE A 73 0.60 -2.69 13.64
CA ILE A 73 0.81 -2.42 12.22
C ILE A 73 -0.11 -3.32 11.38
N VAL A 74 -1.00 -2.67 10.62
CA VAL A 74 -2.00 -3.34 9.78
C VAL A 74 -1.81 -3.10 8.28
N GLY A 75 -0.92 -2.21 7.94
CA GLY A 75 -0.50 -1.92 6.57
C GLY A 75 0.93 -1.42 6.53
N ALA A 76 1.68 -1.79 5.51
CA ALA A 76 3.03 -1.32 5.25
C ALA A 76 3.23 -1.04 3.76
N ILE A 77 4.08 -0.07 3.44
CA ILE A 77 4.47 0.28 2.08
C ILE A 77 5.89 0.83 2.09
N ARG A 78 6.61 0.59 1.01
CA ARG A 78 8.00 1.00 0.85
C ARG A 78 8.15 1.99 -0.30
N LEU A 79 8.98 3.02 -0.09
CA LEU A 79 9.40 4.00 -1.08
C LEU A 79 10.90 3.86 -1.31
N VAL A 80 11.29 3.24 -2.42
CA VAL A 80 12.70 3.05 -2.80
C VAL A 80 13.22 4.32 -3.46
N LYS A 81 14.28 4.88 -2.88
CA LYS A 81 14.98 6.06 -3.43
C LYS A 81 15.95 5.65 -4.54
N PRO A 82 16.33 6.58 -5.43
CA PRO A 82 17.44 6.35 -6.35
C PRO A 82 18.68 5.83 -5.59
N ASN A 83 19.26 4.75 -6.10
CA ASN A 83 20.38 4.07 -5.46
C ASN A 83 21.21 3.30 -6.50
N PRO A 84 22.43 2.83 -6.17
CA PRO A 84 23.28 2.14 -7.14
C PRO A 84 22.75 0.83 -7.70
N LEU A 85 21.76 0.19 -7.02
CA LEU A 85 21.12 -1.05 -7.49
C LEU A 85 20.00 -0.76 -8.51
N GLY A 86 19.62 0.51 -8.69
CA GLY A 86 18.45 0.91 -9.46
C GLY A 86 17.16 0.70 -8.67
N PHE A 87 16.10 0.28 -9.36
CA PHE A 87 14.79 0.03 -8.76
C PHE A 87 14.40 -1.46 -8.89
N PRO A 88 13.73 -2.05 -7.88
CA PRO A 88 13.31 -3.45 -7.91
C PRO A 88 12.57 -3.84 -9.20
N LEU A 89 11.63 -3.01 -9.65
CA LEU A 89 10.85 -3.33 -10.85
C LEU A 89 11.72 -3.45 -12.11
N LEU A 90 12.84 -2.72 -12.21
CA LEU A 90 13.74 -2.78 -13.37
C LEU A 90 14.48 -4.11 -13.49
N GLN A 91 14.58 -4.87 -12.39
CA GLN A 91 15.19 -6.19 -12.39
C GLN A 91 14.23 -7.28 -12.91
N HIS A 92 12.92 -7.01 -12.88
CA HIS A 92 11.88 -8.01 -13.16
C HIS A 92 10.97 -7.66 -14.34
N CYS A 93 10.84 -6.37 -14.68
CA CYS A 93 9.93 -5.89 -15.71
C CYS A 93 10.71 -5.40 -16.93
N GLN A 94 10.27 -5.80 -18.11
CA GLN A 94 10.72 -5.14 -19.34
C GLN A 94 9.91 -3.85 -19.52
N LEU A 95 10.61 -2.74 -19.72
CA LEU A 95 9.97 -1.46 -19.99
C LEU A 95 9.95 -1.19 -21.49
N HIS A 96 8.97 -0.41 -21.94
CA HIS A 96 9.02 0.23 -23.25
C HIS A 96 10.17 1.25 -23.23
N ASP A 97 10.57 1.76 -24.43
CA ASP A 97 11.67 2.74 -24.58
C ASP A 97 11.31 4.10 -23.97
N GLU A 98 11.10 4.14 -22.66
CA GLU A 98 10.78 5.36 -21.92
C GLU A 98 12.00 5.87 -21.16
N VAL A 99 12.16 7.20 -21.19
CA VAL A 99 13.16 7.88 -20.36
C VAL A 99 12.64 7.96 -18.94
N ILE A 100 13.35 7.34 -18.01
CA ILE A 100 13.04 7.44 -16.57
C ILE A 100 13.57 8.77 -16.04
N PRO A 101 12.72 9.65 -15.47
CA PRO A 101 13.17 10.94 -14.89
C PRO A 101 14.13 10.75 -13.71
N ASP A 102 14.96 11.76 -13.43
CA ASP A 102 15.94 11.72 -12.32
C ASP A 102 15.26 11.81 -10.94
N GLU A 103 14.21 12.63 -10.80
CA GLU A 103 13.48 12.81 -9.54
C GLU A 103 12.33 11.79 -9.40
N ILE A 104 12.69 10.51 -9.47
CA ILE A 104 11.75 9.40 -9.41
C ILE A 104 12.04 8.49 -8.20
N VAL A 105 11.00 7.85 -7.69
CA VAL A 105 11.08 6.79 -6.66
C VAL A 105 10.18 5.63 -7.04
N GLU A 106 10.45 4.44 -6.51
CA GLU A 106 9.56 3.30 -6.68
C GLU A 106 8.72 3.07 -5.42
N ILE A 107 7.40 3.01 -5.59
CA ILE A 107 6.46 2.53 -4.58
C ILE A 107 6.38 1.00 -4.71
N SER A 108 6.73 0.30 -3.64
CA SER A 108 6.76 -1.16 -3.63
C SER A 108 6.34 -1.74 -2.27
N ARG A 109 6.23 -3.06 -2.19
CA ARG A 109 5.95 -3.82 -0.96
C ARG A 109 4.70 -3.33 -0.21
N LEU A 110 3.64 -2.96 -0.93
CA LEU A 110 2.34 -2.69 -0.30
C LEU A 110 1.78 -3.99 0.29
N ALA A 111 1.80 -4.08 1.61
CA ALA A 111 1.22 -5.18 2.37
C ALA A 111 0.10 -4.65 3.26
N VAL A 112 -1.05 -5.32 3.28
CA VAL A 112 -2.17 -5.01 4.18
C VAL A 112 -2.58 -6.32 4.85
N SER A 113 -2.72 -6.32 6.16
CA SER A 113 -3.12 -7.50 6.94
C SER A 113 -4.43 -8.10 6.40
N LYS A 114 -4.49 -9.44 6.40
CA LYS A 114 -5.67 -10.21 5.95
C LYS A 114 -6.96 -9.81 6.66
N ASN A 115 -6.86 -9.36 7.90
CA ASN A 115 -8.03 -8.95 8.69
C ASN A 115 -8.73 -7.72 8.11
N TYR A 116 -8.04 -6.93 7.29
CA TYR A 116 -8.55 -5.71 6.65
C TYR A 116 -8.72 -5.85 5.13
N ARG A 117 -8.50 -7.05 4.56
CA ARG A 117 -8.73 -7.35 3.15
C ARG A 117 -10.02 -8.13 2.96
N ARG A 118 -10.80 -7.81 1.90
CA ARG A 118 -11.91 -8.66 1.44
C ARG A 118 -11.35 -10.02 1.00
N ARG A 119 -12.05 -11.10 1.31
CA ARG A 119 -11.79 -12.40 0.68
C ARG A 119 -12.25 -12.36 -0.78
N ALA A 120 -11.58 -13.11 -1.66
CA ALA A 120 -12.02 -13.23 -3.06
C ALA A 120 -13.46 -13.77 -3.18
N GLU A 121 -13.90 -14.54 -2.19
CA GLU A 121 -15.23 -15.13 -2.08
C GLU A 121 -16.33 -14.12 -1.70
N ASP A 122 -15.99 -12.98 -1.12
CA ASP A 122 -16.94 -11.91 -0.76
C ASP A 122 -17.52 -11.19 -2.00
N ASP A 123 -16.97 -11.44 -3.21
CA ASP A 123 -17.34 -10.69 -4.42
C ASP A 123 -18.54 -11.26 -5.20
N ILE A 124 -19.04 -12.47 -4.89
CA ILE A 124 -20.08 -13.10 -5.72
C ILE A 124 -21.49 -13.00 -5.13
N PHE A 125 -21.68 -13.08 -3.80
CA PHE A 125 -23.01 -12.94 -3.15
C PHE A 125 -22.97 -12.49 -1.67
N GLY A 126 -21.84 -12.08 -1.11
CA GLY A 126 -21.77 -11.50 0.24
C GLY A 126 -21.92 -12.45 1.43
N ILE A 127 -22.22 -13.74 1.22
CA ILE A 127 -22.40 -14.71 2.31
C ILE A 127 -22.01 -16.12 1.81
N THR A 128 -20.97 -16.73 2.39
CA THR A 128 -20.70 -18.16 2.19
C THR A 128 -21.44 -19.00 3.23
N PRO A 129 -21.77 -20.29 2.95
CA PRO A 129 -22.42 -21.19 3.92
C PRO A 129 -21.66 -21.33 5.25
N GLU A 130 -20.33 -21.17 5.25
CA GLU A 130 -19.49 -21.25 6.45
C GLU A 130 -19.60 -20.02 7.35
N GLN A 131 -19.96 -18.85 6.81
CA GLN A 131 -20.21 -17.62 7.57
C GLN A 131 -21.51 -17.68 8.39
N ILE A 132 -22.40 -18.61 8.04
CA ILE A 132 -23.64 -18.87 8.82
C ILE A 132 -23.30 -19.63 10.11
N ILE A 133 -22.20 -20.38 10.14
CA ILE A 133 -21.83 -21.28 11.25
C ILE A 133 -20.85 -20.60 12.24
N THR A 134 -20.02 -19.67 11.76
CA THR A 134 -19.13 -18.87 12.58
C THR A 134 -19.28 -17.40 12.18
N PRO A 135 -20.09 -16.61 12.94
CA PRO A 135 -20.16 -15.18 12.66
C PRO A 135 -18.77 -14.59 12.85
N ASP A 136 -18.20 -14.11 11.78
CA ASP A 136 -16.95 -13.34 11.85
C ASP A 136 -17.26 -12.05 12.63
N PRO A 137 -16.60 -11.80 13.75
CA PRO A 137 -16.93 -10.68 14.62
C PRO A 137 -16.66 -9.30 14.03
N ARG A 138 -16.10 -9.20 12.79
CA ARG A 138 -15.61 -7.92 12.27
C ARG A 138 -15.82 -7.68 10.76
N PRO A 139 -17.07 -7.76 10.24
CA PRO A 139 -17.31 -7.48 8.81
C PRO A 139 -16.96 -6.04 8.40
N GLU A 140 -16.98 -5.09 9.35
CA GLU A 140 -16.66 -3.69 9.09
C GLU A 140 -15.16 -3.44 8.88
N GLU A 141 -14.28 -4.16 9.57
CA GLU A 141 -12.83 -4.02 9.42
C GLU A 141 -12.37 -4.44 8.03
N ARG A 142 -12.99 -5.46 7.43
CA ARG A 142 -12.66 -5.94 6.07
C ARG A 142 -13.00 -4.95 4.96
N ARG A 143 -13.91 -4.00 5.20
CA ARG A 143 -14.27 -2.95 4.24
C ARG A 143 -13.28 -1.78 4.24
N ARG A 144 -12.30 -1.76 5.15
CA ARG A 144 -11.40 -0.64 5.39
C ARG A 144 -10.09 -0.69 4.62
N ARG A 145 -9.84 -1.72 3.77
CA ARG A 145 -8.65 -1.77 2.92
C ARG A 145 -8.43 -0.49 2.11
N PRO A 146 -9.46 0.11 1.47
CA PRO A 146 -9.27 1.37 0.75
C PRO A 146 -8.76 2.50 1.64
N GLU A 147 -9.22 2.60 2.88
CA GLU A 147 -8.80 3.61 3.86
C GLU A 147 -7.31 3.45 4.21
N ILE A 148 -6.85 2.21 4.47
CA ILE A 148 -5.45 1.91 4.74
C ILE A 148 -4.58 2.25 3.52
N VAL A 149 -4.97 1.80 2.32
CA VAL A 149 -4.21 2.06 1.09
C VAL A 149 -4.11 3.55 0.81
N LEU A 150 -5.23 4.29 0.86
CA LEU A 150 -5.24 5.73 0.61
C LEU A 150 -4.45 6.51 1.65
N GLY A 151 -4.53 6.14 2.92
CA GLY A 151 -3.73 6.77 3.97
C GLY A 151 -2.22 6.55 3.78
N LEU A 152 -1.80 5.35 3.36
CA LEU A 152 -0.41 5.08 2.99
C LEU A 152 0.02 5.89 1.77
N TYR A 153 -0.82 5.99 0.74
CA TYR A 153 -0.53 6.84 -0.43
C TYR A 153 -0.49 8.34 -0.08
N LYS A 154 -1.32 8.80 0.88
CA LYS A 154 -1.28 10.17 1.40
C LYS A 154 0.08 10.51 1.99
N ILE A 155 0.59 9.69 2.91
CA ILE A 155 1.89 9.99 3.54
C ILE A 155 3.07 9.86 2.57
N ILE A 156 3.02 8.92 1.59
CA ILE A 156 4.00 8.86 0.50
C ILE A 156 3.95 10.13 -0.35
N TYR A 157 2.76 10.59 -0.71
CA TYR A 157 2.59 11.83 -1.47
C TYR A 157 3.19 13.02 -0.72
N GLN A 158 2.87 13.18 0.57
CA GLN A 158 3.40 14.26 1.39
C GLN A 158 4.93 14.21 1.50
N GLU A 159 5.50 13.03 1.69
CA GLU A 159 6.94 12.86 1.74
C GLU A 159 7.61 13.12 0.38
N SER A 160 6.97 12.71 -0.71
CA SER A 160 7.45 13.00 -2.06
C SER A 160 7.49 14.51 -2.33
N LYS A 161 6.45 15.25 -1.93
CA LYS A 161 6.42 16.73 -2.06
C LYS A 161 7.53 17.39 -1.26
N ARG A 162 7.76 16.96 0.00
CA ARG A 162 8.84 17.52 0.84
C ARG A 162 10.22 17.29 0.25
N ARG A 163 10.42 16.20 -0.51
CA ARG A 163 11.70 15.84 -1.12
C ARG A 163 11.86 16.30 -2.56
N GLY A 164 10.86 16.97 -3.14
CA GLY A 164 10.92 17.41 -4.54
C GLY A 164 10.84 16.27 -5.55
N ILE A 165 10.30 15.11 -5.16
CA ILE A 165 10.08 13.97 -6.05
C ILE A 165 8.94 14.32 -7.01
N SER A 166 9.16 14.10 -8.29
CA SER A 166 8.21 14.43 -9.35
C SER A 166 7.43 13.22 -9.88
N HIS A 167 8.01 12.02 -9.80
CA HIS A 167 7.45 10.82 -10.40
C HIS A 167 7.47 9.61 -9.46
N TRP A 168 6.51 8.73 -9.66
CA TRP A 168 6.46 7.42 -9.03
C TRP A 168 6.51 6.30 -10.06
N LEU A 169 7.32 5.28 -9.78
CA LEU A 169 7.25 3.96 -10.41
C LEU A 169 6.51 3.01 -9.48
N ALA A 170 5.77 2.05 -10.04
CA ALA A 170 5.17 0.96 -9.26
C ALA A 170 4.85 -0.24 -10.16
N ALA A 171 5.13 -1.44 -9.70
CA ALA A 171 4.59 -2.67 -10.28
C ALA A 171 3.32 -3.06 -9.52
N MET A 172 2.16 -3.05 -10.19
CA MET A 172 0.86 -3.16 -9.51
C MET A 172 -0.04 -4.22 -10.14
N GLU A 173 -0.77 -4.94 -9.26
CA GLU A 173 -1.90 -5.77 -9.67
C GLU A 173 -3.05 -4.91 -10.21
N ARG A 174 -3.80 -5.42 -11.17
CA ARG A 174 -4.99 -4.72 -11.75
C ARG A 174 -6.01 -4.25 -10.70
N SER A 175 -6.14 -5.00 -9.58
CA SER A 175 -7.06 -4.66 -8.50
C SER A 175 -6.66 -3.38 -7.77
N LEU A 176 -5.35 -3.16 -7.57
CA LEU A 176 -4.82 -1.96 -6.94
C LEU A 176 -4.95 -0.76 -7.87
N VAL A 177 -4.59 -0.91 -9.14
CA VAL A 177 -4.75 0.17 -10.14
C VAL A 177 -6.19 0.64 -10.23
N ARG A 178 -7.16 -0.29 -10.29
CA ARG A 178 -8.59 0.05 -10.29
C ARG A 178 -9.04 0.77 -9.03
N LEU A 179 -8.49 0.38 -7.87
CA LEU A 179 -8.77 1.07 -6.62
C LEU A 179 -8.28 2.51 -6.67
N LEU A 180 -7.01 2.72 -7.02
CA LEU A 180 -6.38 4.04 -7.09
C LEU A 180 -7.06 4.96 -8.12
N TRP A 181 -7.39 4.42 -9.29
CA TRP A 181 -8.07 5.15 -10.35
C TRP A 181 -9.43 5.72 -9.93
N ARG A 182 -10.19 5.01 -9.08
CA ARG A 182 -11.47 5.52 -8.52
C ARG A 182 -11.30 6.80 -7.70
N TYR A 183 -10.10 7.07 -7.24
CA TYR A 183 -9.76 8.25 -6.44
C TYR A 183 -8.98 9.30 -7.22
N GLY A 184 -8.79 9.09 -8.54
CA GLY A 184 -8.13 10.03 -9.42
C GLY A 184 -6.62 9.82 -9.53
N PHE A 185 -6.08 8.73 -8.98
CA PHE A 185 -4.68 8.38 -9.16
C PHE A 185 -4.51 7.68 -10.51
N SER A 186 -4.09 8.43 -11.51
CA SER A 186 -3.77 7.92 -12.85
C SER A 186 -2.33 7.42 -12.89
N PHE A 187 -2.14 6.29 -13.56
CA PHE A 187 -0.84 5.68 -13.80
C PHE A 187 -0.78 5.16 -15.23
N ASP A 188 0.30 5.45 -15.94
CA ASP A 188 0.55 5.01 -17.29
C ASP A 188 1.34 3.69 -17.27
N ALA A 189 0.86 2.70 -18.03
CA ALA A 189 1.57 1.43 -18.16
C ALA A 189 2.80 1.62 -19.04
N ILE A 190 3.98 1.22 -18.54
CA ILE A 190 5.27 1.39 -19.19
C ILE A 190 5.91 0.06 -19.60
N GLY A 191 5.18 -1.03 -19.52
CA GLY A 191 5.63 -2.35 -19.96
C GLY A 191 4.50 -3.36 -19.93
N PRO A 192 4.74 -4.59 -20.42
CA PRO A 192 3.75 -5.66 -20.42
C PRO A 192 3.48 -6.18 -19.00
N GLU A 193 2.35 -6.87 -18.83
CA GLU A 193 2.05 -7.63 -17.62
C GLU A 193 3.08 -8.77 -17.48
N VAL A 194 3.59 -8.96 -16.27
CA VAL A 194 4.63 -9.95 -15.93
C VAL A 194 4.30 -10.60 -14.60
N ASP A 195 4.77 -11.84 -14.41
CA ASP A 195 4.71 -12.49 -13.10
C ASP A 195 5.93 -12.06 -12.26
N TYR A 196 5.69 -11.07 -11.41
CA TYR A 196 6.65 -10.54 -10.45
C TYR A 196 5.95 -10.39 -9.10
N TYR A 197 6.04 -11.46 -8.26
CA TYR A 197 5.28 -11.61 -7.03
C TYR A 197 3.76 -11.50 -7.26
N GLY A 198 3.26 -12.28 -8.25
CA GLY A 198 1.95 -12.21 -8.83
C GLY A 198 1.91 -11.43 -10.15
N LEU A 199 0.77 -11.49 -10.85
CA LEU A 199 0.59 -10.79 -12.12
C LEU A 199 0.49 -9.28 -11.89
N VAL A 200 1.51 -8.55 -12.32
CA VAL A 200 1.62 -7.10 -12.22
C VAL A 200 1.97 -6.46 -13.56
N THR A 201 1.63 -5.20 -13.71
CA THR A 201 2.09 -4.34 -14.81
C THR A 201 2.94 -3.23 -14.22
N PRO A 202 4.09 -2.88 -14.83
CA PRO A 202 4.88 -1.72 -14.44
C PRO A 202 4.19 -0.43 -14.88
N TYR A 203 4.15 0.54 -13.99
CA TYR A 203 3.53 1.84 -14.19
C TYR A 203 4.46 2.97 -13.80
N ILE A 204 4.25 4.12 -14.45
CA ILE A 204 4.80 5.42 -14.07
C ILE A 204 3.66 6.42 -13.88
N THR A 205 3.87 7.43 -13.04
CA THR A 205 2.98 8.59 -12.97
C THR A 205 3.74 9.84 -12.55
N ASN A 206 3.28 10.99 -13.02
CA ASN A 206 3.75 12.29 -12.57
C ASN A 206 2.86 12.79 -11.42
N ILE A 207 3.45 13.24 -10.31
CA ILE A 207 2.71 13.70 -9.12
C ILE A 207 1.81 14.89 -9.45
N SER A 208 2.26 15.81 -10.32
CA SER A 208 1.43 16.97 -10.73
C SER A 208 0.21 16.56 -11.57
N GLU A 209 0.30 15.45 -12.32
CA GLU A 209 -0.86 14.91 -13.02
C GLU A 209 -1.85 14.26 -12.06
N ILE A 210 -1.37 13.50 -11.07
CA ILE A 210 -2.21 12.99 -9.97
C ILE A 210 -2.93 14.14 -9.27
N GLU A 211 -2.21 15.22 -8.91
CA GLU A 211 -2.80 16.39 -8.26
C GLU A 211 -3.96 16.96 -9.06
N ARG A 212 -3.76 17.16 -10.37
CA ARG A 212 -4.78 17.66 -11.29
C ARG A 212 -6.00 16.74 -11.34
N ASP A 213 -5.77 15.45 -11.49
CA ASP A 213 -6.82 14.46 -11.70
C ASP A 213 -7.59 14.18 -10.40
N VAL A 214 -6.90 14.08 -9.25
CA VAL A 214 -7.54 13.96 -7.93
C VAL A 214 -8.37 15.22 -7.62
N LEU A 215 -7.84 16.41 -7.89
CA LEU A 215 -8.60 17.65 -7.70
C LEU A 215 -9.88 17.68 -8.54
N ALA A 216 -9.83 17.20 -9.79
CA ALA A 216 -10.97 17.16 -10.69
C ALA A 216 -12.04 16.13 -10.27
N ILE A 217 -11.62 14.95 -9.80
CA ILE A 217 -12.50 13.81 -9.51
C ILE A 217 -12.95 13.79 -8.05
N ARG A 218 -12.03 14.12 -7.11
CA ARG A 218 -12.22 14.02 -5.65
C ARG A 218 -11.59 15.21 -4.92
N PRO A 219 -12.16 16.42 -5.01
CA PRO A 219 -11.59 17.63 -4.39
C PRO A 219 -11.37 17.50 -2.86
N SER A 220 -12.22 16.73 -2.17
CA SER A 220 -12.08 16.48 -0.73
C SER A 220 -10.81 15.68 -0.40
N ILE A 221 -10.48 14.69 -1.21
CA ILE A 221 -9.25 13.90 -1.06
C ILE A 221 -8.03 14.76 -1.38
N PHE A 222 -8.08 15.58 -2.44
CA PHE A 222 -7.00 16.50 -2.74
C PHE A 222 -6.72 17.43 -1.55
N LYS A 223 -7.76 18.00 -0.94
CA LYS A 223 -7.63 18.85 0.24
C LYS A 223 -6.98 18.06 1.40
N GLU A 224 -7.48 16.86 1.70
CA GLU A 224 -6.98 16.02 2.77
C GLU A 224 -5.49 15.64 2.56
N PHE A 225 -5.07 15.32 1.32
CA PHE A 225 -3.69 14.98 0.99
C PHE A 225 -2.72 16.16 1.16
N ASN A 226 -3.20 17.38 0.98
CA ASN A 226 -2.42 18.62 1.14
C ASN A 226 -2.45 19.19 2.57
N GLU A 227 -3.23 18.62 3.49
CA GLU A 227 -3.22 19.01 4.90
C GLU A 227 -1.86 18.70 5.55
N GLY A 228 -1.18 19.74 6.04
CA GLY A 228 0.13 19.62 6.69
C GLY A 228 1.36 19.66 5.77
N LEU A 229 1.15 20.03 4.48
CA LEU A 229 2.23 20.36 3.54
C LEU A 229 2.63 21.82 3.64
#